data_b91fe160dd08261b071b0dba4605564c
#
_entry.id   b91fe160dd08261b071b0dba4605564c
#
_cell.length_a   1.000
_cell.length_b   1.000
_cell.length_c   1.000
_cell.angle_alpha   90.00
_cell.angle_beta   90.00
_cell.angle_gamma   90.00
#
_symmetry.space_group_name_H-M   'P 1'
#
loop_
_entity.id
_entity.type
_entity.pdbx_description
1 polymer ?
#
loop_
_entity_poly.entity_id
_entity_poly.type
_entity_poly.pdbx_seq_one_letter_code
_entity_poly.pdbx_strand_id
1 'polypeptide(L)'
;MGMDLKLEWEEPGWQRMMDSLPRGSVIPAERFFAMLGAVDEEGALEAALTLTARGVGLDVSRLPQGGPGAAGERLAREAELARRGALPGALASGDPLRLYWQELEALPRLNSLDARELANGGADPNRLTEGLLWLVAQEALDFAGQGVLLLDLMQEGAMGLLQAMEDPGPDPVERGRWHVRQAMARAVALQYLSTGEAQRLVAAMRAYQQADRRLLERLGR
;
A
#
# COMPACT_ATOMS: atom_id res chain seq x y z
N MET A 1 -27.66 -22.39 8.31
CA MET A 1 -26.54 -23.32 8.37
C MET A 1 -25.33 -22.53 7.90
N GLY A 2 -24.74 -21.74 8.80
CA GLY A 2 -23.57 -20.91 8.52
C GLY A 2 -22.35 -21.82 8.39
N MET A 3 -21.78 -21.86 7.20
CA MET A 3 -20.42 -22.36 7.04
C MET A 3 -19.50 -21.32 7.69
N ASP A 4 -18.95 -21.65 8.86
CA ASP A 4 -17.76 -21.01 9.40
C ASP A 4 -16.64 -21.24 8.41
N LEU A 5 -16.44 -20.30 7.49
CA LEU A 5 -15.22 -20.16 6.72
C LEU A 5 -14.12 -19.73 7.71
N LYS A 6 -13.56 -20.69 8.45
CA LYS A 6 -12.27 -20.47 9.12
C LYS A 6 -11.28 -20.14 7.99
N LEU A 7 -10.81 -18.91 8.02
CA LEU A 7 -9.90 -18.38 7.04
C LEU A 7 -8.64 -19.26 6.98
N GLU A 8 -8.29 -19.76 5.80
CA GLU A 8 -7.12 -20.64 5.57
C GLU A 8 -5.78 -20.02 6.00
N TRP A 9 -5.76 -18.68 6.23
CA TRP A 9 -4.58 -17.98 6.74
C TRP A 9 -4.31 -18.20 8.24
N GLU A 10 -5.26 -18.76 9.00
CA GLU A 10 -5.01 -19.26 10.37
C GLU A 10 -4.15 -20.55 10.40
N GLU A 11 -3.71 -21.03 9.23
CA GLU A 11 -2.84 -22.20 9.15
C GLU A 11 -1.52 -21.97 9.94
N PRO A 12 -0.98 -23.06 10.54
CA PRO A 12 0.28 -23.01 11.31
C PRO A 12 1.47 -22.42 10.54
N GLY A 13 1.39 -22.35 9.22
CA GLY A 13 2.39 -21.76 8.34
C GLY A 13 2.40 -20.23 8.39
N TRP A 14 1.24 -19.61 8.32
CA TRP A 14 1.07 -18.15 8.41
C TRP A 14 1.53 -17.61 9.76
N GLN A 15 1.04 -18.20 10.86
CA GLN A 15 1.40 -17.76 12.21
C GLN A 15 2.89 -17.88 12.47
N ARG A 16 3.51 -19.02 12.13
CA ARG A 16 4.97 -19.20 12.27
C ARG A 16 5.78 -18.17 11.49
N MET A 17 5.34 -17.84 10.30
CA MET A 17 6.00 -16.79 9.53
C MET A 17 5.82 -15.42 10.17
N MET A 18 4.59 -15.07 10.58
CA MET A 18 4.30 -13.81 11.25
C MET A 18 5.16 -13.65 12.51
N ASP A 19 5.37 -14.71 13.29
CA ASP A 19 6.20 -14.71 14.48
C ASP A 19 7.70 -14.60 14.17
N SER A 20 8.11 -14.99 12.96
CA SER A 20 9.51 -14.90 12.50
C SER A 20 9.88 -13.53 11.93
N LEU A 21 8.90 -12.66 11.63
CA LEU A 21 9.16 -11.36 11.00
C LEU A 21 9.42 -10.28 12.05
N PRO A 22 10.60 -9.64 12.04
CA PRO A 22 10.91 -8.53 12.94
C PRO A 22 10.01 -7.31 12.63
N ARG A 23 9.74 -6.50 13.66
CA ARG A 23 9.14 -5.18 13.45
C ARG A 23 10.02 -4.32 12.55
N GLY A 24 9.41 -3.57 11.64
CA GLY A 24 10.12 -2.75 10.65
C GLY A 24 10.59 -3.53 9.42
N SER A 25 10.37 -4.86 9.36
CA SER A 25 10.63 -5.62 8.14
C SER A 25 9.60 -5.30 7.06
N VAL A 26 9.98 -5.51 5.80
CA VAL A 26 9.12 -5.34 4.63
C VAL A 26 9.14 -6.64 3.85
N ILE A 27 7.96 -7.16 3.48
CA ILE A 27 7.84 -8.38 2.68
C ILE A 27 7.34 -8.04 1.27
N PRO A 28 7.89 -8.67 0.22
CA PRO A 28 7.36 -8.53 -1.14
C PRO A 28 5.91 -9.02 -1.23
N ALA A 29 5.08 -8.29 -1.98
CA ALA A 29 3.66 -8.64 -2.16
C ALA A 29 3.48 -10.03 -2.77
N GLU A 30 4.38 -10.47 -3.65
CA GLU A 30 4.36 -11.82 -4.22
C GLU A 30 4.48 -12.89 -3.14
N ARG A 31 5.33 -12.67 -2.14
CA ARG A 31 5.47 -13.58 -1.00
C ARG A 31 4.21 -13.57 -0.13
N PHE A 32 3.62 -12.39 0.07
CA PHE A 32 2.35 -12.25 0.77
C PHE A 32 1.24 -13.05 0.06
N PHE A 33 1.05 -12.87 -1.25
CA PHE A 33 0.06 -13.64 -2.02
C PHE A 33 0.32 -15.15 -2.00
N ALA A 34 1.59 -15.55 -2.12
CA ALA A 34 1.94 -16.98 -2.09
C ALA A 34 1.59 -17.68 -0.76
N MET A 35 1.53 -16.91 0.32
CA MET A 35 1.21 -17.39 1.67
C MET A 35 -0.29 -17.38 1.96
N LEU A 36 -1.02 -16.40 1.41
CA LEU A 36 -2.47 -16.32 1.58
C LEU A 36 -3.21 -17.54 0.96
N GLY A 37 -2.62 -18.17 -0.05
CA GLY A 37 -3.28 -19.28 -0.73
C GLY A 37 -4.53 -18.84 -1.50
N ALA A 38 -5.65 -19.51 -1.27
CA ALA A 38 -6.95 -19.26 -1.92
C ALA A 38 -7.89 -18.47 -0.97
N VAL A 39 -7.43 -17.33 -0.48
CA VAL A 39 -8.18 -16.45 0.42
C VAL A 39 -8.97 -15.43 -0.40
N ASP A 40 -10.15 -15.06 0.06
CA ASP A 40 -10.95 -13.99 -0.52
C ASP A 40 -10.38 -12.60 -0.20
N GLU A 41 -11.03 -11.56 -0.72
CA GLU A 41 -10.57 -10.18 -0.56
C GLU A 41 -10.63 -9.73 0.91
N GLU A 42 -11.65 -10.15 1.66
CA GLU A 42 -11.83 -9.81 3.07
C GLU A 42 -10.73 -10.42 3.93
N GLY A 43 -10.44 -11.70 3.76
CA GLY A 43 -9.34 -12.37 4.46
C GLY A 43 -7.96 -11.82 4.09
N ALA A 44 -7.76 -11.41 2.84
CA ALA A 44 -6.52 -10.76 2.42
C ALA A 44 -6.36 -9.37 3.05
N LEU A 45 -7.44 -8.61 3.17
CA LEU A 45 -7.45 -7.32 3.87
C LEU A 45 -7.09 -7.51 5.35
N GLU A 46 -7.73 -8.46 6.02
CA GLU A 46 -7.47 -8.76 7.43
C GLU A 46 -6.01 -9.18 7.66
N ALA A 47 -5.47 -10.03 6.79
CA ALA A 47 -4.07 -10.45 6.83
C ALA A 47 -3.12 -9.26 6.64
N ALA A 48 -3.39 -8.37 5.69
CA ALA A 48 -2.58 -7.17 5.45
C ALA A 48 -2.66 -6.16 6.62
N LEU A 49 -3.83 -6.01 7.23
CA LEU A 49 -4.01 -5.19 8.45
C LEU A 49 -3.21 -5.78 9.62
N THR A 50 -3.23 -7.10 9.77
CA THR A 50 -2.46 -7.80 10.80
C THR A 50 -0.95 -7.59 10.63
N LEU A 51 -0.42 -7.63 9.40
CA LEU A 51 0.97 -7.28 9.12
C LEU A 51 1.29 -5.85 9.58
N THR A 52 0.45 -4.91 9.16
CA THR A 52 0.64 -3.48 9.50
C THR A 52 0.61 -3.26 11.02
N ALA A 53 -0.33 -3.88 11.73
CA ALA A 53 -0.43 -3.79 13.20
C ALA A 53 0.82 -4.34 13.92
N ARG A 54 1.48 -5.34 13.33
CA ARG A 54 2.76 -5.86 13.83
C ARG A 54 3.98 -5.01 13.43
N GLY A 55 3.77 -3.95 12.65
CA GLY A 55 4.84 -3.09 12.14
C GLY A 55 5.63 -3.74 10.99
N VAL A 56 5.02 -4.67 10.25
CA VAL A 56 5.57 -5.29 9.05
C VAL A 56 4.95 -4.65 7.82
N GLY A 57 5.77 -4.16 6.90
CA GLY A 57 5.34 -3.51 5.68
C GLY A 57 5.18 -4.46 4.50
N LEU A 58 4.38 -4.03 3.50
CA LEU A 58 4.28 -4.64 2.18
C LEU A 58 5.10 -3.84 1.16
N ASP A 59 5.86 -4.54 0.32
CA ASP A 59 6.52 -3.96 -0.85
C ASP A 59 5.79 -4.42 -2.12
N VAL A 60 5.14 -3.49 -2.78
CA VAL A 60 4.39 -3.68 -4.03
C VAL A 60 5.17 -3.19 -5.26
N SER A 61 6.40 -2.72 -5.10
CA SER A 61 7.20 -2.09 -6.17
C SER A 61 7.50 -3.01 -7.35
N ARG A 62 7.46 -4.31 -7.14
CA ARG A 62 7.72 -5.34 -8.17
C ARG A 62 6.46 -5.83 -8.86
N LEU A 63 5.29 -5.42 -8.41
CA LEU A 63 4.06 -5.81 -9.09
C LEU A 63 4.01 -5.18 -10.49
N PRO A 64 3.50 -5.91 -11.50
CA PRO A 64 3.36 -5.36 -12.85
C PRO A 64 2.50 -4.10 -12.83
N GLN A 65 2.91 -3.10 -13.61
CA GLN A 65 2.16 -1.86 -13.72
C GLN A 65 1.04 -1.98 -14.75
N GLY A 66 -0.07 -1.29 -14.51
CA GLY A 66 -1.19 -1.19 -15.43
C GLY A 66 -2.40 -2.04 -15.04
N GLY A 67 -3.51 -1.75 -15.66
CA GLY A 67 -4.79 -2.47 -15.53
C GLY A 67 -5.46 -2.56 -16.90
N PRO A 68 -6.46 -3.44 -17.09
CA PRO A 68 -7.16 -3.59 -18.37
C PRO A 68 -8.13 -2.43 -18.67
N GLY A 69 -8.28 -2.09 -19.96
CA GLY A 69 -9.33 -1.20 -20.47
C GLY A 69 -9.10 0.30 -20.19
N ALA A 70 -10.20 1.08 -20.17
CA ALA A 70 -10.17 2.54 -20.00
C ALA A 70 -9.53 2.99 -18.67
N ALA A 71 -9.66 2.19 -17.61
CA ALA A 71 -8.96 2.42 -16.35
C ALA A 71 -7.44 2.32 -16.55
N GLY A 72 -6.96 1.37 -17.36
CA GLY A 72 -5.55 1.24 -17.68
C GLY A 72 -4.95 2.44 -18.41
N GLU A 73 -5.70 3.06 -19.32
CA GLU A 73 -5.26 4.29 -20.00
C GLU A 73 -5.13 5.46 -19.03
N ARG A 74 -6.09 5.61 -18.11
CA ARG A 74 -6.04 6.64 -17.06
C ARG A 74 -4.87 6.42 -16.12
N LEU A 75 -4.65 5.20 -15.65
CA LEU A 75 -3.52 4.82 -14.80
C LEU A 75 -2.19 5.12 -15.49
N ALA A 76 -2.04 4.74 -16.77
CA ALA A 76 -0.83 5.02 -17.54
C ALA A 76 -0.58 6.53 -17.70
N ARG A 77 -1.65 7.31 -17.92
CA ARG A 77 -1.57 8.77 -18.02
C ARG A 77 -1.16 9.40 -16.69
N GLU A 78 -1.79 9.01 -15.58
CA GLU A 78 -1.44 9.50 -14.25
C GLU A 78 0.01 9.19 -13.91
N ALA A 79 0.48 7.96 -14.18
CA ALA A 79 1.87 7.55 -13.98
C ALA A 79 2.85 8.37 -14.83
N GLU A 80 2.52 8.65 -16.07
CA GLU A 80 3.34 9.47 -16.94
C GLU A 80 3.43 10.93 -16.46
N LEU A 81 2.30 11.51 -16.06
CA LEU A 81 2.25 12.87 -15.50
C LEU A 81 3.01 12.96 -14.17
N ALA A 82 2.90 11.94 -13.32
CA ALA A 82 3.65 11.85 -12.06
C ALA A 82 5.17 11.83 -12.33
N ARG A 83 5.64 10.94 -13.22
CA ARG A 83 7.06 10.85 -13.59
C ARG A 83 7.63 12.14 -14.15
N ARG A 84 6.83 12.92 -14.86
CA ARG A 84 7.24 14.21 -15.45
C ARG A 84 7.16 15.38 -14.46
N GLY A 85 6.61 15.16 -13.27
CA GLY A 85 6.31 16.25 -12.33
C GLY A 85 5.27 17.24 -12.86
N ALA A 86 4.37 16.77 -13.75
CA ALA A 86 3.40 17.62 -14.43
C ALA A 86 2.04 17.69 -13.70
N LEU A 87 1.87 16.92 -12.63
CA LEU A 87 0.68 17.00 -11.77
C LEU A 87 0.78 18.19 -10.81
N PRO A 88 -0.37 18.83 -10.50
CA PRO A 88 -1.71 18.65 -11.07
C PRO A 88 -1.98 19.46 -12.35
N GLY A 89 -1.03 20.28 -12.78
CA GLY A 89 -1.21 21.30 -13.82
C GLY A 89 -1.68 20.77 -15.18
N ALA A 90 -1.31 19.54 -15.55
CA ALA A 90 -1.70 18.90 -16.82
C ALA A 90 -3.10 18.29 -16.81
N LEU A 91 -3.81 18.28 -15.67
CA LEU A 91 -5.16 17.79 -15.54
C LEU A 91 -6.19 18.88 -15.90
N ALA A 92 -7.37 18.47 -16.37
CA ALA A 92 -8.46 19.39 -16.65
C ALA A 92 -8.92 20.13 -15.39
N SER A 93 -9.47 21.34 -15.52
CA SER A 93 -9.88 22.17 -14.38
C SER A 93 -10.94 21.53 -13.48
N GLY A 94 -11.81 20.67 -14.04
CA GLY A 94 -12.83 19.92 -13.29
C GLY A 94 -12.42 18.50 -12.92
N ASP A 95 -11.15 18.11 -13.10
CA ASP A 95 -10.70 16.78 -12.71
C ASP A 95 -10.67 16.67 -11.17
N PRO A 96 -11.33 15.66 -10.57
CA PRO A 96 -11.38 15.51 -9.10
C PRO A 96 -10.00 15.43 -8.47
N LEU A 97 -9.01 14.79 -9.10
CA LEU A 97 -7.63 14.72 -8.62
C LEU A 97 -7.00 16.11 -8.56
N ARG A 98 -7.22 16.95 -9.58
CA ARG A 98 -6.74 18.32 -9.59
C ARG A 98 -7.35 19.17 -8.48
N LEU A 99 -8.65 19.06 -8.28
CA LEU A 99 -9.37 19.80 -7.23
C LEU A 99 -8.84 19.39 -5.84
N TYR A 100 -8.76 18.11 -5.60
CA TYR A 100 -8.22 17.57 -4.32
C TYR A 100 -6.78 18.05 -4.08
N TRP A 101 -5.94 18.04 -5.12
CA TRP A 101 -4.56 18.54 -5.02
C TRP A 101 -4.49 20.01 -4.67
N GLN A 102 -5.33 20.85 -5.27
CA GLN A 102 -5.41 22.27 -4.96
C GLN A 102 -5.85 22.53 -3.52
N GLU A 103 -6.77 21.74 -3.00
CA GLU A 103 -7.17 21.81 -1.58
C GLU A 103 -6.00 21.45 -0.66
N LEU A 104 -5.24 20.41 -0.98
CA LEU A 104 -4.05 20.03 -0.23
C LEU A 104 -2.96 21.12 -0.24
N GLU A 105 -2.77 21.80 -1.37
CA GLU A 105 -1.80 22.89 -1.48
C GLU A 105 -2.18 24.11 -0.64
N ALA A 106 -3.46 24.30 -0.37
CA ALA A 106 -3.97 25.40 0.47
C ALA A 106 -3.83 25.11 1.98
N LEU A 107 -3.61 23.87 2.38
CA LEU A 107 -3.44 23.51 3.78
C LEU A 107 -2.06 23.91 4.33
N PRO A 108 -1.97 24.22 5.64
CA PRO A 108 -0.70 24.48 6.29
C PRO A 108 0.18 23.22 6.23
N ARG A 109 1.48 23.42 6.00
CA ARG A 109 2.45 22.31 5.97
C ARG A 109 3.31 22.37 7.24
N LEU A 110 3.24 21.32 8.04
CA LEU A 110 4.13 21.14 9.18
C LEU A 110 5.46 20.52 8.72
N ASN A 111 6.55 21.08 9.21
CA ASN A 111 7.85 20.42 9.15
C ASN A 111 8.03 19.47 10.35
N SER A 112 9.11 18.70 10.35
CA SER A 112 9.34 17.68 11.39
C SER A 112 9.47 18.25 12.80
N LEU A 113 9.99 19.47 12.95
CA LEU A 113 10.13 20.12 14.27
C LEU A 113 8.78 20.56 14.80
N ASP A 114 8.00 21.28 13.97
CA ASP A 114 6.67 21.75 14.33
C ASP A 114 5.72 20.57 14.64
N ALA A 115 5.79 19.51 13.87
CA ALA A 115 4.99 18.31 14.11
C ALA A 115 5.34 17.63 15.45
N ARG A 116 6.62 17.54 15.80
CA ARG A 116 7.07 17.00 17.10
C ARG A 116 6.64 17.89 18.26
N GLU A 117 6.78 19.20 18.13
CA GLU A 117 6.34 20.15 19.17
C GLU A 117 4.84 20.07 19.42
N LEU A 118 4.04 19.98 18.34
CA LEU A 118 2.59 19.81 18.44
C LEU A 118 2.22 18.48 19.11
N ALA A 119 2.84 17.37 18.71
CA ALA A 119 2.60 16.07 19.29
C ALA A 119 2.95 16.02 20.80
N ASN A 120 4.11 16.58 21.18
CA ASN A 120 4.55 16.66 22.57
C ASN A 120 3.68 17.61 23.42
N GLY A 121 3.09 18.63 22.79
CA GLY A 121 2.16 19.56 23.43
C GLY A 121 0.75 19.02 23.61
N GLY A 122 0.47 17.77 23.22
CA GLY A 122 -0.86 17.17 23.31
C GLY A 122 -1.86 17.81 22.34
N ALA A 123 -1.40 18.22 21.16
CA ALA A 123 -2.26 18.81 20.14
C ALA A 123 -3.32 17.81 19.66
N ASP A 124 -4.45 18.35 19.23
CA ASP A 124 -5.51 17.57 18.57
C ASP A 124 -4.92 16.79 17.37
N PRO A 125 -5.13 15.47 17.30
CA PRO A 125 -4.72 14.64 16.19
C PRO A 125 -5.12 15.20 14.81
N ASN A 126 -6.27 15.87 14.73
CA ASN A 126 -6.73 16.50 13.49
C ASN A 126 -5.77 17.57 12.98
N ARG A 127 -5.21 18.39 13.86
CA ARG A 127 -4.24 19.44 13.48
C ARG A 127 -2.94 18.84 12.94
N LEU A 128 -2.48 17.74 13.53
CA LEU A 128 -1.32 16.99 13.03
C LEU A 128 -1.63 16.41 11.66
N THR A 129 -2.80 15.77 11.52
CA THR A 129 -3.25 15.19 10.24
C THR A 129 -3.31 16.26 9.15
N GLU A 130 -3.98 17.39 9.38
CA GLU A 130 -4.07 18.50 8.42
C GLU A 130 -2.69 18.99 7.98
N GLY A 131 -1.79 19.23 8.92
CA GLY A 131 -0.45 19.72 8.65
C GLY A 131 0.47 18.74 7.95
N LEU A 132 0.14 17.44 7.98
CA LEU A 132 0.91 16.37 7.36
C LEU A 132 0.24 15.77 6.12
N LEU A 133 -0.95 16.23 5.71
CA LEU A 133 -1.66 15.72 4.52
C LEU A 133 -0.83 15.84 3.22
N TRP A 134 0.08 16.80 3.15
CA TRP A 134 1.00 16.92 2.01
C TRP A 134 1.88 15.67 1.79
N LEU A 135 2.16 14.88 2.85
CA LEU A 135 2.87 13.60 2.73
C LEU A 135 2.09 12.61 1.85
N VAL A 136 0.76 12.62 1.97
CA VAL A 136 -0.11 11.71 1.19
C VAL A 136 0.08 11.95 -0.31
N ALA A 137 0.08 13.21 -0.74
CA ALA A 137 0.28 13.53 -2.14
C ALA A 137 1.69 13.13 -2.63
N GLN A 138 2.71 13.35 -1.82
CA GLN A 138 4.07 12.97 -2.17
C GLN A 138 4.22 11.45 -2.32
N GLU A 139 3.74 10.70 -1.32
CA GLU A 139 3.87 9.24 -1.34
C GLU A 139 3.03 8.61 -2.46
N ALA A 140 1.84 9.15 -2.77
CA ALA A 140 1.00 8.65 -3.84
C ALA A 140 1.68 8.65 -5.22
N LEU A 141 2.57 9.60 -5.47
CA LEU A 141 3.33 9.67 -6.72
C LEU A 141 4.22 8.45 -6.93
N ASP A 142 4.79 7.88 -5.86
CA ASP A 142 5.62 6.68 -5.93
C ASP A 142 4.81 5.42 -6.30
N PHE A 143 3.49 5.44 -6.04
CA PHE A 143 2.57 4.34 -6.35
C PHE A 143 1.83 4.54 -7.69
N ALA A 144 2.08 5.65 -8.39
CA ALA A 144 1.36 5.97 -9.62
C ALA A 144 1.53 4.86 -10.69
N GLY A 145 0.41 4.39 -11.25
CA GLY A 145 0.38 3.34 -12.27
C GLY A 145 0.42 1.91 -11.76
N GLN A 146 0.37 1.68 -10.45
CA GLN A 146 0.37 0.34 -9.85
C GLN A 146 -1.05 -0.25 -9.71
N GLY A 147 -1.94 0.02 -10.64
CA GLY A 147 -3.26 -0.59 -10.71
C GLY A 147 -4.37 0.13 -9.95
N VAL A 148 -4.04 1.13 -9.11
CA VAL A 148 -4.98 1.97 -8.37
C VAL A 148 -4.84 3.42 -8.85
N LEU A 149 -5.95 4.14 -8.99
CA LEU A 149 -5.95 5.55 -9.39
C LEU A 149 -5.32 6.42 -8.30
N LEU A 150 -4.64 7.50 -8.68
CA LEU A 150 -3.97 8.39 -7.72
C LEU A 150 -4.91 8.96 -6.67
N LEU A 151 -6.13 9.33 -7.05
CA LEU A 151 -7.10 9.85 -6.09
C LEU A 151 -7.48 8.81 -5.04
N ASP A 152 -7.67 7.54 -5.45
CA ASP A 152 -8.00 6.45 -4.54
C ASP A 152 -6.80 6.15 -3.61
N LEU A 153 -5.56 6.15 -4.15
CA LEU A 153 -4.34 6.04 -3.35
C LEU A 153 -4.23 7.17 -2.31
N MET A 154 -4.56 8.41 -2.70
CA MET A 154 -4.52 9.54 -1.78
C MET A 154 -5.58 9.42 -0.68
N GLN A 155 -6.77 8.90 -0.98
CA GLN A 155 -7.81 8.63 0.02
C GLN A 155 -7.35 7.55 1.00
N GLU A 156 -6.84 6.43 0.51
CA GLU A 156 -6.29 5.36 1.36
C GLU A 156 -5.11 5.86 2.21
N GLY A 157 -4.22 6.64 1.62
CA GLY A 157 -3.10 7.25 2.33
C GLY A 157 -3.55 8.22 3.43
N ALA A 158 -4.58 9.03 3.17
CA ALA A 158 -5.15 9.94 4.17
C ALA A 158 -5.75 9.18 5.37
N MET A 159 -6.41 8.04 5.12
CA MET A 159 -6.89 7.16 6.19
C MET A 159 -5.73 6.58 7.01
N GLY A 160 -4.64 6.16 6.34
CA GLY A 160 -3.43 5.71 7.01
C GLY A 160 -2.78 6.80 7.87
N LEU A 161 -2.72 8.04 7.36
CA LEU A 161 -2.20 9.17 8.12
C LEU A 161 -3.06 9.47 9.36
N LEU A 162 -4.38 9.49 9.21
CA LEU A 162 -5.31 9.73 10.32
C LEU A 162 -5.08 8.71 11.44
N GLN A 163 -4.99 7.42 11.09
CA GLN A 163 -4.70 6.37 12.04
C GLN A 163 -3.33 6.55 12.73
N ALA A 164 -2.31 7.00 12.01
CA ALA A 164 -0.99 7.25 12.59
C ALA A 164 -1.01 8.39 13.62
N MET A 165 -1.85 9.40 13.40
CA MET A 165 -1.91 10.59 14.27
C MET A 165 -2.72 10.40 15.53
N GLU A 166 -3.44 9.27 15.68
CA GLU A 166 -4.03 8.87 16.98
C GLU A 166 -2.95 8.58 18.03
N ASP A 167 -1.78 8.07 17.61
CA ASP A 167 -0.58 7.87 18.44
C ASP A 167 0.66 8.24 17.63
N PRO A 168 0.99 9.53 17.51
CA PRO A 168 2.02 10.03 16.58
C PRO A 168 3.45 9.61 16.95
N GLY A 169 3.68 9.21 18.21
CA GLY A 169 5.00 8.84 18.70
C GLY A 169 6.01 9.99 18.67
N PRO A 170 7.31 9.69 18.79
CA PRO A 170 8.37 10.72 18.87
C PRO A 170 8.70 11.35 17.51
N ASP A 171 8.31 10.74 16.41
CA ASP A 171 8.51 11.26 15.05
C ASP A 171 7.22 11.14 14.23
N PRO A 172 6.31 12.13 14.33
CA PRO A 172 5.03 12.10 13.64
C PRO A 172 5.15 12.04 12.12
N VAL A 173 6.18 12.67 11.54
CA VAL A 173 6.40 12.69 10.09
C VAL A 173 6.78 11.31 9.58
N GLU A 174 7.77 10.65 10.17
CA GLU A 174 8.20 9.32 9.74
C GLU A 174 7.13 8.27 10.04
N ARG A 175 6.44 8.38 11.18
CA ARG A 175 5.30 7.51 11.49
C ARG A 175 4.16 7.70 10.49
N GLY A 176 3.80 8.94 10.19
CA GLY A 176 2.79 9.27 9.18
C GLY A 176 3.17 8.71 7.81
N ARG A 177 4.41 8.95 7.36
CA ARG A 177 4.94 8.42 6.09
C ARG A 177 4.81 6.90 6.00
N TRP A 178 5.22 6.19 7.04
CA TRP A 178 5.15 4.73 7.07
C TRP A 178 3.70 4.24 6.95
N HIS A 179 2.75 4.80 7.71
CA HIS A 179 1.34 4.41 7.67
C HIS A 179 0.69 4.75 6.32
N VAL A 180 0.98 5.92 5.76
CA VAL A 180 0.53 6.32 4.42
C VAL A 180 0.98 5.30 3.38
N ARG A 181 2.27 4.96 3.35
CA ARG A 181 2.81 3.97 2.40
C ARG A 181 2.19 2.59 2.59
N GLN A 182 1.96 2.17 3.84
CA GLN A 182 1.34 0.86 4.09
C GLN A 182 -0.13 0.82 3.69
N ALA A 183 -0.88 1.91 3.87
CA ALA A 183 -2.26 2.00 3.39
C ALA A 183 -2.33 1.91 1.86
N MET A 184 -1.48 2.65 1.15
CA MET A 184 -1.39 2.59 -0.31
C MET A 184 -0.93 1.21 -0.82
N ALA A 185 0.07 0.61 -0.18
CA ALA A 185 0.54 -0.72 -0.53
C ALA A 185 -0.56 -1.79 -0.36
N ARG A 186 -1.37 -1.68 0.71
CA ARG A 186 -2.56 -2.54 0.87
C ARG A 186 -3.56 -2.36 -0.26
N ALA A 187 -3.90 -1.11 -0.62
CA ALA A 187 -4.83 -0.82 -1.69
C ALA A 187 -4.37 -1.44 -3.02
N VAL A 188 -3.08 -1.31 -3.35
CA VAL A 188 -2.48 -1.95 -4.52
C VAL A 188 -2.55 -3.47 -4.44
N ALA A 189 -2.20 -4.07 -3.31
CA ALA A 189 -2.24 -5.52 -3.14
C ALA A 189 -3.67 -6.08 -3.27
N LEU A 190 -4.67 -5.41 -2.67
CA LEU A 190 -6.07 -5.80 -2.79
C LEU A 190 -6.60 -5.66 -4.22
N GLN A 191 -6.22 -4.61 -4.93
CA GLN A 191 -6.55 -4.45 -6.34
C GLN A 191 -6.00 -5.60 -7.19
N TYR A 192 -4.79 -6.06 -6.91
CA TYR A 192 -4.23 -7.24 -7.57
C TYR A 192 -5.01 -8.51 -7.29
N LEU A 193 -5.48 -8.70 -6.07
CA LEU A 193 -6.32 -9.86 -5.71
C LEU A 193 -7.66 -9.82 -6.43
N SER A 194 -8.34 -8.67 -6.42
CA SER A 194 -9.67 -8.51 -7.03
C SER A 194 -9.67 -8.71 -8.55
N THR A 195 -8.57 -8.38 -9.23
CA THR A 195 -8.43 -8.58 -10.68
C THR A 195 -8.00 -9.99 -11.08
N GLY A 196 -7.70 -10.88 -10.12
CA GLY A 196 -7.16 -12.21 -10.37
C GLY A 196 -5.68 -12.22 -10.82
N GLU A 197 -5.03 -11.07 -10.85
CA GLU A 197 -3.61 -10.96 -11.23
C GLU A 197 -2.71 -11.64 -10.18
N ALA A 198 -3.06 -11.56 -8.91
CA ALA A 198 -2.31 -12.21 -7.84
C ALA A 198 -2.26 -13.74 -8.02
N GLN A 199 -3.39 -14.38 -8.37
CA GLN A 199 -3.45 -15.82 -8.63
C GLN A 199 -2.59 -16.21 -9.82
N ARG A 200 -2.58 -15.40 -10.90
CA ARG A 200 -1.71 -15.62 -12.08
C ARG A 200 -0.24 -15.49 -11.69
N LEU A 201 0.11 -14.49 -10.91
CA LEU A 201 1.47 -14.26 -10.42
C LEU A 201 1.95 -15.44 -9.57
N VAL A 202 1.16 -15.88 -8.60
CA VAL A 202 1.48 -17.05 -7.75
C VAL A 202 1.63 -18.32 -8.57
N ALA A 203 0.75 -18.55 -9.56
CA ALA A 203 0.85 -19.69 -10.45
C ALA A 203 2.15 -19.67 -11.28
N ALA A 204 2.51 -18.50 -11.81
CA ALA A 204 3.76 -18.32 -12.56
C ALA A 204 5.00 -18.54 -11.66
N MET A 205 5.00 -18.03 -10.43
CA MET A 205 6.08 -18.26 -9.46
C MET A 205 6.24 -19.74 -9.12
N ARG A 206 5.14 -20.45 -8.86
CA ARG A 206 5.16 -21.90 -8.61
C ARG A 206 5.71 -22.68 -9.79
N ALA A 207 5.29 -22.34 -11.02
CA ALA A 207 5.80 -22.96 -12.23
C ALA A 207 7.32 -22.72 -12.40
N TYR A 208 7.79 -21.50 -12.15
CA TYR A 208 9.20 -21.17 -12.17
C TYR A 208 10.00 -21.98 -11.14
N GLN A 209 9.55 -22.03 -9.89
CA GLN A 209 10.20 -22.80 -8.82
C GLN A 209 10.26 -24.29 -9.14
N GLN A 210 9.21 -24.85 -9.76
CA GLN A 210 9.21 -26.23 -10.21
C GLN A 210 10.22 -26.48 -11.35
N ALA A 211 10.30 -25.54 -12.31
CA ALA A 211 11.26 -25.63 -13.40
C ALA A 211 12.70 -25.54 -12.91
N ASP A 212 12.97 -24.60 -11.99
CA ASP A 212 14.29 -24.43 -11.35
C ASP A 212 14.71 -25.69 -10.59
N ARG A 213 13.81 -26.27 -9.79
CA ARG A 213 14.07 -27.52 -9.06
C ARG A 213 14.39 -28.68 -9.99
N ARG A 214 13.63 -28.84 -11.12
CA ARG A 214 13.90 -29.87 -12.13
C ARG A 214 15.25 -29.65 -12.82
N LEU A 215 15.64 -28.40 -13.02
CA LEU A 215 16.95 -28.07 -13.61
C LEU A 215 18.09 -28.43 -12.67
N LEU A 216 17.97 -28.08 -11.38
CA LEU A 216 18.96 -28.46 -10.35
C LEU A 216 19.11 -29.96 -10.21
N GLU A 217 18.00 -30.71 -10.20
CA GLU A 217 18.02 -32.20 -10.19
C GLU A 217 18.75 -32.78 -11.42
N ARG A 218 18.55 -32.19 -12.62
CA ARG A 218 19.25 -32.63 -13.85
C ARG A 218 20.73 -32.30 -13.84
N LEU A 219 21.13 -31.21 -13.19
CA LEU A 219 22.52 -30.77 -13.10
C LEU A 219 23.28 -31.42 -11.94
N GLY A 220 22.62 -32.29 -11.13
CA GLY A 220 23.23 -32.99 -10.01
C GLY A 220 23.64 -32.05 -8.84
N ARG A 221 22.93 -30.98 -8.66
CA ARG A 221 23.10 -30.01 -7.57
C ARG A 221 21.95 -30.03 -6.60
#